data_1ec2a5e83eb729598642d4e0a803b94e
#
_entry.id   1ec2a5e83eb729598642d4e0a803b94e
#
_cell.length_a   1.000
_cell.length_b   1.000
_cell.length_c   1.000
_cell.angle_alpha   90.00
_cell.angle_beta   90.00
_cell.angle_gamma   90.00
#
_symmetry.space_group_name_H-M   'P 1'
#
loop_
_entity.id
_entity.type
_entity.pdbx_description
1 polymer ?
#
loop_
_entity_poly.entity_id
_entity_poly.type
_entity_poly.pdbx_seq_one_letter_code
_entity_poly.pdbx_strand_id
1 'polypeptide(L)'
;MRLSLHFLGILLLSLACLSAGAESQRKLTSYQKYISKYSDLAIQHQKKYRIPASITLAQGLLESGAGQSDLARRSNNHFGIKCHSDWRGGRVYHDDDLRGECFRKYKRVEDSYDDHSRFLAERSRYERLFKLNIKDYKGWAKGLQKCGYATDRKYANKLIKVIEDYELYQYDTAKKERK
;
A
#
# COMPACT_ATOMS: atom_id res chain seq x y z
N MET A 1 42.94 -51.03 59.24
CA MET A 1 42.35 -51.76 58.10
C MET A 1 40.89 -51.42 58.04
N ARG A 2 40.49 -50.49 57.09
CA ARG A 2 39.19 -50.34 56.50
C ARG A 2 39.22 -49.11 55.65
N LEU A 3 39.15 -49.31 54.36
CA LEU A 3 39.07 -48.26 53.32
C LEU A 3 37.72 -47.53 53.44
N SER A 4 37.80 -46.20 53.40
CA SER A 4 36.64 -45.35 53.23
C SER A 4 36.60 -44.89 51.80
N LEU A 5 35.59 -45.35 51.03
CA LEU A 5 35.31 -44.92 49.64
C LEU A 5 34.73 -43.52 49.71
N HIS A 6 35.40 -42.55 49.01
CA HIS A 6 34.88 -41.23 48.76
C HIS A 6 34.06 -41.30 47.49
N PHE A 7 32.74 -41.16 47.63
CA PHE A 7 31.83 -40.92 46.47
C PHE A 7 32.04 -39.52 45.94
N LEU A 8 32.66 -39.44 44.82
CA LEU A 8 32.78 -38.18 44.04
C LEU A 8 31.51 -38.01 43.28
N GLY A 9 30.58 -37.16 43.78
CA GLY A 9 29.35 -36.77 43.09
C GLY A 9 29.68 -35.87 41.92
N ILE A 10 29.57 -36.39 40.72
CA ILE A 10 29.68 -35.57 39.47
C ILE A 10 28.37 -34.82 39.31
N LEU A 11 28.41 -33.54 39.62
CA LEU A 11 27.32 -32.60 39.33
C LEU A 11 27.35 -32.29 37.83
N LEU A 12 26.54 -32.99 37.05
CA LEU A 12 26.26 -32.67 35.66
C LEU A 12 25.43 -31.39 35.60
N LEU A 13 26.08 -30.24 35.42
CA LEU A 13 25.42 -29.02 35.01
C LEU A 13 24.95 -29.23 33.56
N SER A 14 23.67 -29.47 33.38
CA SER A 14 23.00 -29.40 32.09
C SER A 14 22.97 -27.93 31.66
N LEU A 15 23.93 -27.56 30.82
CA LEU A 15 23.93 -26.27 30.10
C LEU A 15 22.81 -26.32 29.07
N ALA A 16 21.60 -25.91 29.47
CA ALA A 16 20.51 -25.68 28.57
C ALA A 16 20.95 -24.54 27.65
N CYS A 17 21.41 -24.88 26.43
CA CYS A 17 21.56 -23.95 25.34
C CYS A 17 20.19 -23.33 25.06
N LEU A 18 19.93 -22.17 25.62
CA LEU A 18 18.96 -21.26 25.06
C LEU A 18 19.47 -20.83 23.66
N SER A 19 19.11 -21.61 22.67
CA SER A 19 19.12 -21.13 21.27
C SER A 19 18.01 -20.07 21.15
N ALA A 20 18.29 -18.86 21.62
CA ALA A 20 17.54 -17.69 21.19
C ALA A 20 17.66 -17.64 19.67
N GLY A 21 16.62 -18.11 18.98
CA GLY A 21 16.50 -17.98 17.55
C GLY A 21 16.66 -16.50 17.21
N ALA A 22 17.81 -16.16 16.65
CA ALA A 22 17.99 -14.88 15.99
C ALA A 22 16.98 -14.86 14.85
N GLU A 23 15.81 -14.29 15.11
CA GLU A 23 14.81 -13.98 14.10
C GLU A 23 15.49 -12.99 13.14
N SER A 24 15.98 -13.54 12.03
CA SER A 24 16.63 -12.77 10.98
C SER A 24 15.65 -11.68 10.59
N GLN A 25 15.92 -10.45 11.01
CA GLN A 25 15.13 -9.28 10.59
C GLN A 25 15.22 -9.16 9.08
N ARG A 26 14.29 -9.82 8.38
CA ARG A 26 14.18 -9.75 6.93
C ARG A 26 13.96 -8.30 6.54
N LYS A 27 14.94 -7.70 5.86
CA LYS A 27 14.85 -6.33 5.38
C LYS A 27 13.60 -6.16 4.51
N LEU A 28 12.68 -5.31 4.94
CA LEU A 28 11.44 -5.04 4.22
C LEU A 28 11.73 -4.53 2.81
N THR A 29 11.00 -5.04 1.82
CA THR A 29 11.02 -4.52 0.45
C THR A 29 10.47 -3.10 0.39
N SER A 30 10.71 -2.39 -0.71
CA SER A 30 10.13 -1.05 -0.92
C SER A 30 8.62 -1.05 -0.84
N TYR A 31 7.97 -2.10 -1.37
CA TYR A 31 6.51 -2.27 -1.33
C TYR A 31 6.02 -2.47 0.11
N GLN A 32 6.66 -3.34 0.88
CA GLN A 32 6.28 -3.56 2.27
C GLN A 32 6.43 -2.29 3.13
N LYS A 33 7.49 -1.51 2.91
CA LYS A 33 7.68 -0.21 3.58
C LYS A 33 6.58 0.78 3.21
N TYR A 34 6.21 0.84 1.93
CA TYR A 34 5.14 1.69 1.45
C TYR A 34 3.80 1.32 2.10
N ILE A 35 3.46 0.02 2.09
CA ILE A 35 2.24 -0.51 2.70
C ILE A 35 2.19 -0.16 4.18
N SER A 36 3.25 -0.47 4.93
CA SER A 36 3.34 -0.14 6.36
C SER A 36 3.14 1.34 6.65
N LYS A 37 3.66 2.22 5.78
CA LYS A 37 3.56 3.67 5.95
C LYS A 37 2.17 4.24 5.65
N TYR A 38 1.46 3.68 4.66
CA TYR A 38 0.24 4.29 4.13
C TYR A 38 -1.04 3.47 4.34
N SER A 39 -0.97 2.29 4.98
CA SER A 39 -2.16 1.45 5.20
C SER A 39 -3.23 2.15 6.05
N ASP A 40 -2.83 2.80 7.14
CA ASP A 40 -3.79 3.52 8.00
C ASP A 40 -4.47 4.68 7.26
N LEU A 41 -3.71 5.40 6.43
CA LEU A 41 -4.24 6.46 5.59
C LEU A 41 -5.25 5.91 4.57
N ALA A 42 -4.93 4.79 3.92
CA ALA A 42 -5.85 4.14 2.98
C ALA A 42 -7.14 3.67 3.67
N ILE A 43 -7.05 3.12 4.89
CA ILE A 43 -8.22 2.73 5.70
C ILE A 43 -9.07 3.96 6.07
N GLN A 44 -8.45 5.09 6.44
CA GLN A 44 -9.17 6.33 6.71
C GLN A 44 -9.93 6.82 5.46
N HIS A 45 -9.28 6.76 4.29
CA HIS A 45 -9.90 7.14 3.02
C HIS A 45 -11.01 6.17 2.61
N GLN A 46 -10.87 4.86 2.87
CA GLN A 46 -11.96 3.91 2.68
C GLN A 46 -13.21 4.30 3.49
N LYS A 47 -13.03 4.65 4.77
CA LYS A 47 -14.15 5.09 5.62
C LYS A 47 -14.82 6.35 5.08
N LYS A 48 -14.01 7.32 4.64
CA LYS A 48 -14.49 8.63 4.16
C LYS A 48 -15.12 8.57 2.76
N TYR A 49 -14.46 7.88 1.83
CA TYR A 49 -14.80 7.92 0.41
C TYR A 49 -15.36 6.61 -0.14
N ARG A 50 -15.41 5.54 0.66
CA ARG A 50 -15.94 4.22 0.27
C ARG A 50 -15.21 3.57 -0.92
N ILE A 51 -13.92 3.83 -1.05
CA ILE A 51 -13.02 3.15 -1.98
C ILE A 51 -12.26 2.09 -1.20
N PRO A 52 -12.14 0.81 -1.66
CA PRO A 52 -11.37 -0.20 -0.95
C PRO A 52 -9.94 0.27 -0.63
N ALA A 53 -9.49 0.07 0.61
CA ALA A 53 -8.13 0.43 1.01
C ALA A 53 -7.08 -0.33 0.18
N SER A 54 -7.38 -1.60 -0.16
CA SER A 54 -6.56 -2.42 -1.04
C SER A 54 -6.36 -1.79 -2.42
N ILE A 55 -7.41 -1.25 -3.01
CA ILE A 55 -7.36 -0.55 -4.30
C ILE A 55 -6.49 0.71 -4.19
N THR A 56 -6.73 1.54 -3.18
CA THR A 56 -5.95 2.78 -2.96
C THR A 56 -4.46 2.47 -2.77
N LEU A 57 -4.12 1.45 -1.95
CA LEU A 57 -2.73 1.04 -1.75
C LEU A 57 -2.09 0.49 -3.02
N ALA A 58 -2.78 -0.40 -3.74
CA ALA A 58 -2.26 -0.99 -4.97
C ALA A 58 -2.03 0.06 -6.07
N GLN A 59 -2.94 1.02 -6.22
CA GLN A 59 -2.76 2.14 -7.13
C GLN A 59 -1.54 3.00 -6.72
N GLY A 60 -1.45 3.39 -5.45
CA GLY A 60 -0.30 4.15 -4.96
C GLY A 60 1.03 3.43 -5.18
N LEU A 61 1.08 2.11 -4.97
CA LEU A 61 2.26 1.28 -5.24
C LEU A 61 2.66 1.31 -6.72
N LEU A 62 1.71 1.07 -7.62
CA LEU A 62 1.96 0.96 -9.05
C LEU A 62 2.30 2.30 -9.69
N GLU A 63 1.49 3.33 -9.43
CA GLU A 63 1.60 4.64 -10.06
C GLU A 63 2.85 5.42 -9.60
N SER A 64 3.30 5.18 -8.36
CA SER A 64 4.45 5.89 -7.79
C SER A 64 5.74 5.07 -7.71
N GLY A 65 5.72 3.79 -8.13
CA GLY A 65 6.82 2.88 -7.86
C GLY A 65 7.13 2.78 -6.36
N ALA A 66 6.10 2.59 -5.53
CA ALA A 66 6.19 2.62 -4.07
C ALA A 66 6.74 3.96 -3.53
N GLY A 67 6.35 5.07 -4.13
CA GLY A 67 6.80 6.41 -3.78
C GLY A 67 8.22 6.75 -4.23
N GLN A 68 8.85 5.90 -5.05
CA GLN A 68 10.25 6.06 -5.46
C GLN A 68 10.42 6.63 -6.88
N SER A 69 9.37 6.74 -7.67
CA SER A 69 9.44 7.36 -8.98
C SER A 69 9.89 8.82 -8.88
N ASP A 70 10.55 9.33 -9.93
CA ASP A 70 10.98 10.72 -9.98
C ASP A 70 9.81 11.69 -9.81
N LEU A 71 8.71 11.41 -10.50
CA LEU A 71 7.47 12.20 -10.36
C LEU A 71 6.98 12.22 -8.92
N ALA A 72 6.85 11.07 -8.26
CA ALA A 72 6.36 10.98 -6.88
C ALA A 72 7.25 11.75 -5.91
N ARG A 73 8.58 11.63 -6.03
CA ARG A 73 9.54 12.33 -5.16
C ARG A 73 9.52 13.84 -5.32
N ARG A 74 9.37 14.35 -6.55
CA ARG A 74 9.36 15.81 -6.83
C ARG A 74 8.03 16.47 -6.53
N SER A 75 6.94 15.71 -6.54
CA SER A 75 5.58 16.29 -6.49
C SER A 75 4.71 15.80 -5.33
N ASN A 76 5.11 14.79 -4.56
CA ASN A 76 4.26 14.05 -3.63
C ASN A 76 2.99 13.47 -4.29
N ASN A 77 2.99 13.30 -5.61
CA ASN A 77 1.86 12.78 -6.37
C ASN A 77 2.03 11.28 -6.55
N HIS A 78 1.37 10.52 -5.69
CA HIS A 78 1.50 9.06 -5.67
C HIS A 78 0.53 8.34 -6.62
N PHE A 79 -0.31 9.07 -7.33
CA PHE A 79 -1.34 8.51 -8.21
C PHE A 79 -1.25 9.02 -9.65
N GLY A 80 -0.21 9.78 -9.98
CA GLY A 80 -0.03 10.31 -11.34
C GLY A 80 -1.18 11.21 -11.79
N ILE A 81 -1.79 11.99 -10.88
CA ILE A 81 -2.91 12.84 -11.26
C ILE A 81 -2.40 14.02 -12.07
N LYS A 82 -2.86 14.08 -13.34
CA LYS A 82 -2.53 15.15 -14.28
C LYS A 82 -3.25 16.45 -13.90
N CYS A 83 -2.67 17.61 -14.27
CA CYS A 83 -3.37 18.88 -14.16
C CYS A 83 -4.56 18.89 -15.12
N HIS A 84 -5.75 19.05 -14.60
CA HIS A 84 -6.91 19.36 -15.41
C HIS A 84 -7.13 20.88 -15.40
N SER A 85 -8.06 21.38 -16.22
CA SER A 85 -8.35 22.81 -16.37
C SER A 85 -8.75 23.52 -15.07
N ASP A 86 -9.27 22.75 -14.10
CA ASP A 86 -9.71 23.20 -12.78
C ASP A 86 -8.57 23.27 -11.74
N TRP A 87 -7.37 22.72 -12.03
CA TRP A 87 -6.26 22.70 -11.07
C TRP A 87 -5.60 24.07 -10.88
N ARG A 88 -5.59 24.57 -9.65
CA ARG A 88 -4.98 25.84 -9.25
C ARG A 88 -3.77 25.69 -8.33
N GLY A 89 -3.39 24.45 -7.98
CA GLY A 89 -2.26 24.14 -7.11
C GLY A 89 -0.91 24.14 -7.82
N GLY A 90 0.11 23.65 -7.11
CA GLY A 90 1.46 23.48 -7.65
C GLY A 90 1.50 22.50 -8.83
N ARG A 91 2.48 22.66 -9.69
CA ARG A 91 2.63 21.88 -10.93
C ARG A 91 4.03 21.32 -11.05
N VAL A 92 4.16 20.18 -11.70
CA VAL A 92 5.42 19.58 -12.14
C VAL A 92 5.21 19.01 -13.54
N TYR A 93 6.21 19.11 -14.38
CA TYR A 93 6.18 18.56 -15.73
C TYR A 93 7.01 17.27 -15.79
N HIS A 94 6.46 16.28 -16.47
CA HIS A 94 7.08 14.96 -16.62
C HIS A 94 6.63 14.30 -17.92
N ASP A 95 7.52 13.54 -18.56
CA ASP A 95 7.18 12.76 -19.74
C ASP A 95 6.46 11.48 -19.33
N ASP A 96 5.25 11.25 -19.85
CA ASP A 96 4.44 10.08 -19.63
C ASP A 96 3.89 9.58 -20.97
N ASP A 97 2.58 9.57 -21.20
CA ASP A 97 1.99 9.27 -22.52
C ASP A 97 2.46 10.29 -23.59
N LEU A 98 2.64 11.53 -23.20
CA LEU A 98 3.17 12.62 -24.01
C LEU A 98 4.36 13.29 -23.31
N ARG A 99 5.16 14.05 -24.10
CA ARG A 99 6.27 14.83 -23.55
C ARG A 99 5.74 16.04 -22.78
N GLY A 100 6.34 16.31 -21.62
CA GLY A 100 6.08 17.52 -20.85
C GLY A 100 4.66 17.63 -20.29
N GLU A 101 4.02 16.51 -19.96
CA GLU A 101 2.67 16.56 -19.39
C GLU A 101 2.68 17.17 -17.98
N CYS A 102 1.61 17.90 -17.68
CA CYS A 102 1.43 18.56 -16.39
C CYS A 102 0.83 17.63 -15.36
N PHE A 103 1.52 17.46 -14.24
CA PHE A 103 1.04 16.72 -13.09
C PHE A 103 0.85 17.62 -11.87
N ARG A 104 -0.14 17.30 -11.03
CA ARG A 104 -0.41 18.01 -9.79
C ARG A 104 0.75 17.82 -8.82
N LYS A 105 1.15 18.92 -8.14
CA LYS A 105 2.15 18.91 -7.07
C LYS A 105 1.50 19.24 -5.75
N TYR A 106 1.74 18.40 -4.75
CA TYR A 106 1.16 18.52 -3.41
C TYR A 106 2.23 18.92 -2.39
N LYS A 107 1.79 19.51 -1.29
CA LYS A 107 2.68 19.83 -0.16
C LYS A 107 3.07 18.55 0.60
N ARG A 108 2.15 17.60 0.73
CA ARG A 108 2.32 16.33 1.42
C ARG A 108 1.72 15.19 0.60
N VAL A 109 2.17 13.96 0.87
CA VAL A 109 1.65 12.76 0.21
C VAL A 109 0.16 12.53 0.54
N GLU A 110 -0.25 12.84 1.78
CA GLU A 110 -1.64 12.73 2.23
C GLU A 110 -2.61 13.56 1.37
N ASP A 111 -2.15 14.72 0.91
CA ASP A 111 -2.93 15.58 0.02
C ASP A 111 -3.18 14.91 -1.34
N SER A 112 -2.22 14.10 -1.83
CA SER A 112 -2.42 13.32 -3.06
C SER A 112 -3.39 12.17 -2.88
N TYR A 113 -3.42 11.55 -1.68
CA TYR A 113 -4.40 10.51 -1.34
C TYR A 113 -5.82 11.08 -1.27
N ASP A 114 -5.99 12.25 -0.66
CA ASP A 114 -7.30 12.91 -0.59
C ASP A 114 -7.79 13.30 -1.98
N ASP A 115 -6.92 13.90 -2.80
CA ASP A 115 -7.26 14.29 -4.17
C ASP A 115 -7.59 13.10 -5.07
N HIS A 116 -6.82 12.00 -4.97
CA HIS A 116 -7.13 10.74 -5.66
C HIS A 116 -8.50 10.19 -5.25
N SER A 117 -8.79 10.18 -3.97
CA SER A 117 -10.07 9.67 -3.47
C SER A 117 -11.23 10.51 -3.97
N ARG A 118 -11.10 11.85 -3.95
CA ARG A 118 -12.09 12.77 -4.54
C ARG A 118 -12.19 12.59 -6.06
N PHE A 119 -11.07 12.45 -6.74
CA PHE A 119 -11.06 12.20 -8.18
C PHE A 119 -11.92 10.99 -8.59
N LEU A 120 -11.88 9.92 -7.81
CA LEU A 120 -12.72 8.75 -8.06
C LEU A 120 -14.18 8.97 -7.62
N ALA A 121 -14.40 9.62 -6.47
CA ALA A 121 -15.73 9.77 -5.89
C ALA A 121 -16.60 10.80 -6.63
N GLU A 122 -15.99 11.86 -7.17
CA GLU A 122 -16.71 12.99 -7.75
C GLU A 122 -16.93 12.88 -9.27
N ARG A 123 -16.23 11.95 -9.94
CA ARG A 123 -16.37 11.80 -11.39
C ARG A 123 -17.40 10.75 -11.77
N SER A 124 -18.43 11.15 -12.51
CA SER A 124 -19.56 10.30 -12.91
C SER A 124 -19.15 8.98 -13.58
N ARG A 125 -18.06 8.98 -14.35
CA ARG A 125 -17.57 7.76 -15.01
C ARG A 125 -17.22 6.62 -14.05
N TYR A 126 -16.91 6.93 -12.77
CA TYR A 126 -16.59 5.94 -11.74
C TYR A 126 -17.78 5.62 -10.83
N GLU A 127 -18.91 6.33 -10.92
CA GLU A 127 -20.08 6.18 -10.04
C GLU A 127 -20.53 4.73 -9.85
N ARG A 128 -20.51 3.95 -10.93
CA ARG A 128 -20.91 2.53 -10.88
C ARG A 128 -20.05 1.67 -9.96
N LEU A 129 -18.79 2.07 -9.69
CA LEU A 129 -17.89 1.32 -8.82
C LEU A 129 -18.38 1.35 -7.38
N PHE A 130 -19.03 2.43 -6.97
CA PHE A 130 -19.54 2.61 -5.62
C PHE A 130 -20.78 1.76 -5.30
N LYS A 131 -21.32 1.04 -6.30
CA LYS A 131 -22.36 0.01 -6.14
C LYS A 131 -21.76 -1.37 -5.80
N LEU A 132 -20.46 -1.55 -5.97
CA LEU A 132 -19.75 -2.78 -5.64
C LEU A 132 -19.58 -2.92 -4.13
N ASN A 133 -19.46 -4.19 -3.68
CA ASN A 133 -19.07 -4.44 -2.30
C ASN A 133 -17.66 -3.89 -2.06
N ILE A 134 -17.45 -3.30 -0.89
CA ILE A 134 -16.14 -2.74 -0.51
C ILE A 134 -15.02 -3.79 -0.51
N LYS A 135 -15.34 -5.07 -0.32
CA LYS A 135 -14.40 -6.19 -0.37
C LYS A 135 -14.20 -6.78 -1.77
N ASP A 136 -14.97 -6.32 -2.75
CA ASP A 136 -14.84 -6.79 -4.14
C ASP A 136 -13.75 -6.03 -4.89
N TYR A 137 -12.52 -6.14 -4.41
CA TYR A 137 -11.35 -5.51 -5.07
C TYR A 137 -11.18 -5.96 -6.52
N LYS A 138 -11.59 -7.20 -6.87
CA LYS A 138 -11.53 -7.69 -8.27
C LYS A 138 -12.52 -6.95 -9.17
N GLY A 139 -13.73 -6.77 -8.70
CA GLY A 139 -14.74 -5.95 -9.37
C GLY A 139 -14.29 -4.49 -9.51
N TRP A 140 -13.72 -3.92 -8.45
CA TRP A 140 -13.17 -2.57 -8.47
C TRP A 140 -12.03 -2.43 -9.49
N ALA A 141 -11.04 -3.32 -9.49
CA ALA A 141 -9.91 -3.28 -10.42
C ALA A 141 -10.36 -3.35 -11.89
N LYS A 142 -11.24 -4.31 -12.21
CA LYS A 142 -11.84 -4.44 -13.56
C LYS A 142 -12.68 -3.22 -13.93
N GLY A 143 -13.41 -2.68 -12.97
CA GLY A 143 -14.22 -1.50 -13.15
C GLY A 143 -13.40 -0.26 -13.45
N LEU A 144 -12.31 -0.02 -12.70
CA LEU A 144 -11.36 1.08 -12.95
C LEU A 144 -10.80 1.02 -14.38
N GLN A 145 -10.36 -0.16 -14.83
CA GLN A 145 -9.89 -0.35 -16.20
C GLN A 145 -10.98 -0.02 -17.23
N LYS A 146 -12.22 -0.53 -17.03
CA LYS A 146 -13.36 -0.24 -17.92
C LYS A 146 -13.75 1.24 -17.93
N CYS A 147 -13.52 1.94 -16.82
CA CYS A 147 -13.73 3.40 -16.73
C CYS A 147 -12.59 4.22 -17.33
N GLY A 148 -11.54 3.57 -17.88
CA GLY A 148 -10.41 4.27 -18.49
C GLY A 148 -9.54 5.00 -17.45
N TYR A 149 -9.30 4.39 -16.28
CA TYR A 149 -8.36 4.96 -15.32
C TYR A 149 -6.93 4.95 -15.86
N ALA A 150 -6.55 3.88 -16.55
CA ALA A 150 -5.26 3.75 -17.22
C ALA A 150 -5.45 3.26 -18.66
N THR A 151 -4.50 3.58 -19.53
CA THR A 151 -4.44 3.14 -20.93
C THR A 151 -3.99 1.68 -21.06
N ASP A 152 -3.29 1.16 -20.07
CA ASP A 152 -2.78 -0.22 -20.04
C ASP A 152 -3.92 -1.25 -19.97
N ARG A 153 -4.03 -2.07 -21.01
CA ARG A 153 -5.03 -3.18 -21.08
C ARG A 153 -4.85 -4.25 -19.98
N LYS A 154 -3.69 -4.31 -19.32
CA LYS A 154 -3.39 -5.25 -18.24
C LYS A 154 -3.55 -4.61 -16.86
N TYR A 155 -4.05 -3.38 -16.78
CA TYR A 155 -4.11 -2.61 -15.54
C TYR A 155 -4.85 -3.34 -14.42
N ALA A 156 -6.05 -3.86 -14.68
CA ALA A 156 -6.81 -4.61 -13.68
C ALA A 156 -6.03 -5.83 -13.14
N ASN A 157 -5.37 -6.57 -14.02
CA ASN A 157 -4.58 -7.73 -13.61
C ASN A 157 -3.37 -7.33 -12.76
N LYS A 158 -2.72 -6.21 -13.08
CA LYS A 158 -1.60 -5.68 -12.28
C LYS A 158 -2.08 -5.28 -10.88
N LEU A 159 -3.22 -4.58 -10.77
CA LEU A 159 -3.82 -4.24 -9.47
C LEU A 159 -4.15 -5.51 -8.66
N ILE A 160 -4.87 -6.46 -9.26
CA ILE A 160 -5.25 -7.72 -8.60
C ILE A 160 -4.02 -8.46 -8.11
N LYS A 161 -2.99 -8.58 -8.96
CA LYS A 161 -1.75 -9.27 -8.60
C LYS A 161 -1.07 -8.62 -7.38
N VAL A 162 -0.94 -7.29 -7.37
CA VAL A 162 -0.35 -6.57 -6.23
C VAL A 162 -1.18 -6.76 -4.97
N ILE A 163 -2.50 -6.69 -5.08
CA ILE A 163 -3.41 -6.90 -3.94
C ILE A 163 -3.25 -8.31 -3.37
N GLU A 164 -3.13 -9.32 -4.22
CA GLU A 164 -2.99 -10.72 -3.81
C GLU A 164 -1.58 -11.04 -3.30
N ASP A 165 -0.52 -10.59 -3.98
CA ASP A 165 0.88 -10.81 -3.58
C ASP A 165 1.22 -10.23 -2.20
N TYR A 166 0.57 -9.12 -1.82
CA TYR A 166 0.80 -8.42 -0.55
C TYR A 166 -0.40 -8.49 0.41
N GLU A 167 -1.40 -9.33 0.09
CA GLU A 167 -2.62 -9.55 0.90
C GLU A 167 -3.32 -8.25 1.29
N LEU A 168 -3.32 -7.24 0.39
CA LEU A 168 -3.86 -5.91 0.71
C LEU A 168 -5.37 -5.94 1.00
N TYR A 169 -6.10 -6.95 0.56
CA TYR A 169 -7.52 -7.17 0.84
C TYR A 169 -7.83 -7.24 2.35
N GLN A 170 -6.83 -7.57 3.19
CA GLN A 170 -7.00 -7.55 4.64
C GLN A 170 -7.34 -6.15 5.20
N TYR A 171 -6.96 -5.07 4.49
CA TYR A 171 -7.25 -3.69 4.87
C TYR A 171 -8.67 -3.25 4.51
N ASP A 172 -9.40 -4.01 3.67
CA ASP A 172 -10.79 -3.70 3.29
C ASP A 172 -11.80 -4.06 4.39
N THR A 173 -11.37 -4.81 5.40
CA THR A 173 -12.17 -5.06 6.60
C THR A 173 -11.94 -3.94 7.60
N ALA A 174 -12.92 -3.04 7.76
CA ALA A 174 -12.88 -2.06 8.83
C ALA A 174 -12.69 -2.79 10.17
N LYS A 175 -11.50 -2.67 10.79
CA LYS A 175 -11.35 -3.06 12.20
C LYS A 175 -12.38 -2.23 12.97
N LYS A 176 -13.34 -2.90 13.65
CA LYS A 176 -14.10 -2.25 14.71
C LYS A 176 -13.07 -1.66 15.68
N GLU A 177 -13.06 -0.35 15.84
CA GLU A 177 -12.30 0.26 16.92
C GLU A 177 -12.76 -0.42 18.21
N ARG A 178 -11.84 -1.08 18.89
CA ARG A 178 -12.11 -1.51 20.26
C ARG A 178 -12.20 -0.23 21.07
N LYS A 179 -13.43 0.06 21.53
CA LYS A 179 -13.69 1.08 22.53
C LYS A 179 -13.03 0.67 23.84
#